data_1ec59d53d08d80a5e7b0e3ba6c332f94
#
_entry.id   1ec59d53d08d80a5e7b0e3ba6c332f94
#
_cell.length_a   1.000
_cell.length_b   1.000
_cell.length_c   1.000
_cell.angle_alpha   90.00
_cell.angle_beta   90.00
_cell.angle_gamma   90.00
#
_symmetry.space_group_name_H-M   'P 1'
#
loop_
_entity.id
_entity.type
_entity.pdbx_description
1 polymer ?
#
loop_
_entity_poly.entity_id
_entity_poly.type
_entity_poly.pdbx_seq_one_letter_code
_entity_poly.pdbx_strand_id
1 'polypeptide(L)'
;MNSKSTKRALLTSALAMVVCLAMLVGSTFAWFTDTATTGVNKIQAGNLDVKLMYSKDGVEWAEANKDTPLFDDNALWEPGYTQYVYLKIVNNGKLALKYSTEFAHNYRETQGKNVLGNKFSLGNYLKIGLASNVTPFENRQQARDAISAVEKPLTKGVQLTDGWSVLNGGESTPVMAVVIYM
;
A
#
# COMPACT_ATOMS: atom_id res chain seq x y z
N MET A 1 4.25 33.41 -56.60
CA MET A 1 4.02 32.66 -55.32
C MET A 1 4.26 33.58 -54.15
N ASN A 2 3.29 33.73 -53.24
CA ASN A 2 3.32 34.74 -52.19
C ASN A 2 4.21 34.28 -51.01
N SER A 3 5.41 34.79 -50.92
CA SER A 3 6.42 34.44 -49.88
C SER A 3 5.90 34.50 -48.41
N LYS A 4 4.85 35.30 -48.16
CA LYS A 4 4.18 35.39 -46.87
C LYS A 4 3.31 34.16 -46.55
N SER A 5 2.69 33.52 -47.52
CA SER A 5 1.88 32.32 -47.30
C SER A 5 2.76 31.09 -47.04
N THR A 6 3.87 30.97 -47.74
CA THR A 6 4.84 29.89 -47.56
C THR A 6 5.51 29.96 -46.16
N LYS A 7 5.86 31.17 -45.70
CA LYS A 7 6.41 31.35 -44.35
C LYS A 7 5.41 30.99 -43.26
N ARG A 8 4.13 31.35 -43.42
CA ARG A 8 3.06 30.95 -42.48
C ARG A 8 2.84 29.43 -42.46
N ALA A 9 2.82 28.79 -43.62
CA ALA A 9 2.67 27.35 -43.73
C ALA A 9 3.85 26.60 -43.06
N LEU A 10 5.09 27.08 -43.26
CA LEU A 10 6.27 26.53 -42.56
C LEU A 10 6.21 26.70 -41.06
N LEU A 11 5.74 27.84 -40.57
CA LEU A 11 5.63 28.12 -39.15
C LEU A 11 4.54 27.27 -38.48
N THR A 12 3.40 27.05 -39.13
CA THR A 12 2.32 26.19 -38.64
C THR A 12 2.73 24.72 -38.65
N SER A 13 3.47 24.25 -39.65
CA SER A 13 3.95 22.87 -39.69
C SER A 13 5.01 22.60 -38.62
N ALA A 14 5.91 23.56 -38.38
CA ALA A 14 6.89 23.45 -37.27
C ALA A 14 6.21 23.43 -35.89
N LEU A 15 5.18 24.27 -35.67
CA LEU A 15 4.40 24.27 -34.47
C LEU A 15 3.66 22.96 -34.27
N ALA A 16 3.03 22.41 -35.30
CA ALA A 16 2.36 21.14 -35.25
C ALA A 16 3.31 19.97 -34.91
N MET A 17 4.53 20.00 -35.46
CA MET A 17 5.57 19.01 -35.11
C MET A 17 5.97 19.07 -33.63
N VAL A 18 6.14 20.26 -33.09
CA VAL A 18 6.47 20.44 -31.65
C VAL A 18 5.34 19.94 -30.77
N VAL A 19 4.08 20.21 -31.11
CA VAL A 19 2.92 19.72 -30.35
C VAL A 19 2.83 18.18 -30.42
N CYS A 20 3.04 17.57 -31.59
CA CYS A 20 3.08 16.11 -31.70
C CYS A 20 4.18 15.47 -30.84
N LEU A 21 5.39 16.05 -30.86
CA LEU A 21 6.49 15.59 -30.02
C LEU A 21 6.17 15.74 -28.52
N ALA A 22 5.57 16.85 -28.11
CA ALA A 22 5.15 17.06 -26.73
C ALA A 22 4.09 16.05 -26.28
N MET A 23 3.11 15.72 -27.14
CA MET A 23 2.11 14.69 -26.87
C MET A 23 2.72 13.29 -26.78
N LEU A 24 3.71 12.99 -27.63
CA LEU A 24 4.40 11.70 -27.64
C LEU A 24 5.23 11.50 -26.37
N VAL A 25 5.90 12.54 -25.89
CA VAL A 25 6.64 12.52 -24.62
C VAL A 25 5.68 12.48 -23.44
N GLY A 26 4.57 13.25 -23.47
CA GLY A 26 3.58 13.26 -22.40
C GLY A 26 2.86 11.93 -22.21
N SER A 27 2.61 11.19 -23.29
CA SER A 27 1.95 9.87 -23.22
C SER A 27 2.87 8.76 -22.71
N THR A 28 4.20 8.94 -22.81
CA THR A 28 5.19 7.95 -22.34
C THR A 28 5.41 8.02 -20.83
N PHE A 29 5.01 9.12 -20.17
CA PHE A 29 5.12 9.32 -18.73
C PHE A 29 3.81 9.09 -17.97
N ALA A 30 2.86 8.35 -18.54
CA ALA A 30 1.74 7.83 -17.76
C ALA A 30 2.28 6.81 -16.73
N TRP A 31 2.71 7.30 -15.59
CA TRP A 31 3.06 6.48 -14.44
C TRP A 31 1.77 5.89 -13.89
N PHE A 32 1.61 4.59 -14.07
CA PHE A 32 0.53 3.87 -13.44
C PHE A 32 0.85 3.73 -11.95
N THR A 33 0.12 4.45 -11.13
CA THR A 33 0.17 4.31 -9.67
C THR A 33 -1.01 3.40 -9.30
N ASP A 34 -0.74 2.15 -8.98
CA ASP A 34 -1.74 1.28 -8.42
C ASP A 34 -1.63 1.31 -6.89
N THR A 35 -2.73 1.63 -6.24
CA THR A 35 -2.85 1.62 -4.78
C THR A 35 -3.57 0.34 -4.40
N ALA A 36 -2.84 -0.68 -3.96
CA ALA A 36 -3.46 -1.85 -3.36
C ALA A 36 -4.01 -1.47 -1.99
N THR A 37 -5.22 -0.95 -1.97
CA THR A 37 -6.07 -0.97 -0.79
C THR A 37 -6.58 -2.40 -0.60
N THR A 38 -7.13 -2.77 0.56
CA THR A 38 -7.77 -4.07 0.82
C THR A 38 -8.93 -4.41 -0.14
N GLY A 39 -8.90 -3.87 -1.31
CA GLY A 39 -9.67 -4.21 -2.48
C GLY A 39 -8.69 -4.45 -3.61
N VAL A 40 -8.50 -5.69 -4.02
CA VAL A 40 -7.72 -6.03 -5.21
C VAL A 40 -8.45 -5.45 -6.42
N ASN A 41 -8.09 -4.24 -6.81
CA ASN A 41 -8.47 -3.72 -8.11
C ASN A 41 -7.53 -4.32 -9.13
N LYS A 42 -8.02 -5.30 -9.87
CA LYS A 42 -7.32 -5.80 -11.05
C LYS A 42 -7.44 -4.73 -12.15
N ILE A 43 -6.49 -3.83 -12.19
CA ILE A 43 -6.37 -2.89 -13.32
C ILE A 43 -5.50 -3.58 -14.36
N GLN A 44 -6.13 -4.16 -15.36
CA GLN A 44 -5.45 -4.59 -16.58
C GLN A 44 -5.35 -3.38 -17.53
N ALA A 45 -4.37 -2.52 -17.27
CA ALA A 45 -3.87 -1.59 -18.29
C ALA A 45 -2.53 -2.16 -18.75
N GLY A 46 -2.53 -2.89 -19.82
CA GLY A 46 -1.34 -3.42 -20.48
C GLY A 46 -0.48 -4.33 -19.62
N ASN A 47 -0.49 -5.41 -19.27
CA ASN A 47 0.48 -6.33 -18.61
C ASN A 47 0.88 -6.02 -17.15
N LEU A 48 0.10 -5.21 -16.41
CA LEU A 48 0.20 -5.10 -14.96
C LEU A 48 -0.76 -6.10 -14.32
N ASP A 49 -0.23 -7.01 -13.50
CA ASP A 49 -1.03 -7.95 -12.70
C ASP A 49 -0.41 -7.99 -11.30
N VAL A 50 -1.03 -7.28 -10.36
CA VAL A 50 -0.54 -7.13 -8.98
C VAL A 50 -1.48 -7.85 -8.04
N LYS A 51 -0.92 -8.70 -7.19
CA LYS A 51 -1.65 -9.42 -6.16
C LYS A 51 -1.10 -9.11 -4.78
N LEU A 52 -2.00 -8.87 -3.83
CA LEU A 52 -1.65 -8.86 -2.42
C LEU A 52 -1.92 -10.26 -1.86
N MET A 53 -0.86 -10.90 -1.40
CA MET A 53 -0.94 -12.19 -0.73
C MET A 53 -0.86 -12.00 0.77
N TYR A 54 -1.65 -12.75 1.53
CA TYR A 54 -1.60 -12.74 2.98
C TYR A 54 -1.44 -14.14 3.55
N SER A 55 -0.91 -14.20 4.76
CA SER A 55 -0.81 -15.42 5.55
C SER A 55 -0.99 -15.12 7.03
N LYS A 56 -1.63 -16.02 7.76
CA LYS A 56 -1.77 -15.93 9.22
C LYS A 56 -0.60 -16.59 9.97
N ASP A 57 0.06 -17.54 9.34
CA ASP A 57 1.14 -18.36 9.91
C ASP A 57 2.50 -18.17 9.22
N GLY A 58 2.52 -17.44 8.10
CA GLY A 58 3.71 -17.24 7.27
C GLY A 58 4.05 -18.42 6.35
N VAL A 59 3.24 -19.47 6.33
CA VAL A 59 3.45 -20.70 5.56
C VAL A 59 2.41 -20.83 4.44
N GLU A 60 1.14 -20.79 4.79
CA GLU A 60 0.03 -20.88 3.82
C GLU A 60 -0.37 -19.48 3.34
N TRP A 61 -0.35 -19.29 2.02
CA TRP A 61 -0.59 -17.99 1.38
C TRP A 61 -1.87 -18.00 0.56
N ALA A 62 -2.70 -17.00 0.76
CA ALA A 62 -3.92 -16.75 -0.02
C ALA A 62 -3.91 -15.34 -0.59
N GLU A 63 -4.64 -15.14 -1.69
CA GLU A 63 -4.84 -13.81 -2.28
C GLU A 63 -5.83 -13.02 -1.41
N ALA A 64 -5.43 -11.82 -0.98
CA ALA A 64 -6.30 -10.92 -0.25
C ALA A 64 -7.22 -10.16 -1.21
N ASN A 65 -8.46 -9.99 -0.80
CA ASN A 65 -9.44 -9.15 -1.48
C ASN A 65 -10.04 -8.15 -0.49
N LYS A 66 -10.92 -7.26 -0.97
CA LYS A 66 -11.55 -6.21 -0.15
C LYS A 66 -12.34 -6.74 1.07
N ASP A 67 -12.80 -7.99 0.99
CA ASP A 67 -13.63 -8.62 2.04
C ASP A 67 -12.81 -9.59 2.91
N THR A 68 -11.49 -9.68 2.69
CA THR A 68 -10.61 -10.57 3.45
C THR A 68 -10.36 -10.00 4.85
N PRO A 69 -10.75 -10.69 5.93
CA PRO A 69 -10.49 -10.24 7.29
C PRO A 69 -9.01 -10.50 7.64
N LEU A 70 -8.19 -9.46 7.54
CA LEU A 70 -6.77 -9.56 7.89
C LEU A 70 -6.54 -9.68 9.40
N PHE A 71 -7.37 -9.02 10.18
CA PHE A 71 -7.34 -9.03 11.65
C PHE A 71 -8.66 -9.55 12.21
N ASP A 72 -8.65 -9.95 13.48
CA ASP A 72 -9.86 -10.39 14.19
C ASP A 72 -10.62 -9.17 14.73
N ASP A 73 -11.79 -8.91 14.17
CA ASP A 73 -12.65 -7.79 14.56
C ASP A 73 -13.27 -7.95 15.95
N ASN A 74 -13.32 -9.19 16.47
CA ASN A 74 -13.87 -9.50 17.78
C ASN A 74 -12.81 -9.61 18.88
N ALA A 75 -11.57 -9.24 18.59
CA ALA A 75 -10.49 -9.32 19.55
C ALA A 75 -10.72 -8.41 20.75
N LEU A 76 -10.54 -8.96 21.94
CA LEU A 76 -10.49 -8.18 23.17
C LEU A 76 -9.10 -7.59 23.33
N TRP A 77 -9.01 -6.28 23.18
CA TRP A 77 -7.75 -5.56 23.32
C TRP A 77 -7.44 -5.27 24.78
N GLU A 78 -6.34 -5.79 25.24
CA GLU A 78 -5.79 -5.61 26.58
C GLU A 78 -4.28 -5.37 26.51
N PRO A 79 -3.67 -4.75 27.54
CA PRO A 79 -2.23 -4.52 27.55
C PRO A 79 -1.42 -5.80 27.28
N GLY A 80 -0.56 -5.73 26.27
CA GLY A 80 0.23 -6.86 25.80
C GLY A 80 -0.42 -7.73 24.72
N TYR A 81 -1.69 -7.52 24.39
CA TYR A 81 -2.30 -8.21 23.26
C TYR A 81 -1.71 -7.75 21.94
N THR A 82 -1.48 -8.69 21.04
CA THR A 82 -0.85 -8.45 19.74
C THR A 82 -1.52 -9.29 18.67
N GLN A 83 -1.85 -8.66 17.56
CA GLN A 83 -2.23 -9.34 16.31
C GLN A 83 -1.21 -9.01 15.24
N TYR A 84 -0.98 -9.94 14.34
CA TYR A 84 -0.14 -9.73 13.16
C TYR A 84 -0.63 -10.56 11.98
N VAL A 85 -0.28 -10.09 10.79
CA VAL A 85 -0.55 -10.77 9.53
C VAL A 85 0.66 -10.61 8.63
N TYR A 86 1.04 -11.68 7.94
CA TYR A 86 2.10 -11.65 6.94
C TYR A 86 1.52 -11.25 5.59
N LEU A 87 2.24 -10.41 4.89
CA LEU A 87 1.86 -9.88 3.58
C LEU A 87 3.03 -10.00 2.62
N LYS A 88 2.72 -10.17 1.34
CA LYS A 88 3.65 -9.94 0.24
C LYS A 88 2.89 -9.43 -0.98
N ILE A 89 3.51 -8.53 -1.72
CA ILE A 89 3.00 -8.04 -2.99
C ILE A 89 3.66 -8.84 -4.09
N VAL A 90 2.87 -9.38 -5.01
CA VAL A 90 3.35 -10.16 -6.15
C VAL A 90 3.00 -9.41 -7.42
N ASN A 91 3.99 -9.07 -8.22
CA ASN A 91 3.79 -8.49 -9.54
C ASN A 91 3.92 -9.58 -10.60
N ASN A 92 2.80 -10.16 -11.02
CA ASN A 92 2.76 -11.15 -12.10
C ASN A 92 2.84 -10.51 -13.48
N GLY A 93 2.79 -9.18 -13.56
CA GLY A 93 2.93 -8.42 -14.79
C GLY A 93 4.38 -8.40 -15.31
N LYS A 94 4.56 -7.81 -16.48
CA LYS A 94 5.90 -7.64 -17.09
C LYS A 94 6.50 -6.25 -16.84
N LEU A 95 5.69 -5.30 -16.36
CA LEU A 95 6.13 -3.93 -16.11
C LEU A 95 6.49 -3.73 -14.65
N ALA A 96 7.51 -2.93 -14.39
CA ALA A 96 7.82 -2.46 -13.05
C ALA A 96 6.72 -1.52 -12.54
N LEU A 97 6.41 -1.61 -11.24
CA LEU A 97 5.45 -0.74 -10.56
C LEU A 97 6.08 -0.05 -9.36
N LYS A 98 5.49 1.05 -8.94
CA LYS A 98 5.78 1.69 -7.66
C LYS A 98 4.64 1.38 -6.69
N TYR A 99 4.97 1.08 -5.45
CA TYR A 99 3.99 0.82 -4.41
C TYR A 99 4.35 1.54 -3.10
N SER A 100 3.34 1.81 -2.31
CA SER A 100 3.46 2.21 -0.91
C SER A 100 2.42 1.45 -0.10
N THR A 101 2.67 1.27 1.18
CA THR A 101 1.75 0.54 2.07
C THR A 101 1.14 1.51 3.07
N GLU A 102 -0.17 1.59 3.05
CA GLU A 102 -0.96 2.35 4.00
C GLU A 102 -1.96 1.42 4.69
N PHE A 103 -2.11 1.57 5.99
CA PHE A 103 -3.18 0.92 6.75
C PHE A 103 -4.32 1.90 6.94
N ALA A 104 -5.44 1.63 6.27
CA ALA A 104 -6.68 2.38 6.43
C ALA A 104 -7.72 1.51 7.15
N HIS A 105 -8.37 2.03 8.17
CA HIS A 105 -9.43 1.33 8.89
C HIS A 105 -10.70 2.19 8.98
N ASN A 106 -11.84 1.49 9.00
CA ASN A 106 -13.17 2.11 9.11
C ASN A 106 -13.78 1.92 10.49
N TYR A 107 -12.96 1.81 11.53
CA TYR A 107 -13.56 1.63 12.84
C TYR A 107 -14.21 2.93 13.33
N ARG A 108 -15.37 2.79 13.95
CA ARG A 108 -15.97 3.87 14.72
C ARG A 108 -15.25 3.90 16.06
N GLU A 109 -14.65 5.04 16.35
CA GLU A 109 -14.11 5.29 17.67
C GLU A 109 -15.27 5.34 18.68
N THR A 110 -15.53 4.20 19.31
CA THR A 110 -16.44 4.16 20.45
C THR A 110 -15.63 4.57 21.68
N GLN A 111 -16.00 5.72 22.26
CA GLN A 111 -15.44 6.11 23.53
C GLN A 111 -15.93 5.12 24.61
N GLY A 112 -15.03 4.25 25.05
CA GLY A 112 -15.26 3.41 26.21
C GLY A 112 -15.16 4.20 27.52
N LYS A 113 -15.58 3.58 28.62
CA LYS A 113 -15.29 4.03 29.99
C LYS A 113 -14.44 2.95 30.66
N ASN A 114 -13.35 3.36 31.29
CA ASN A 114 -12.57 2.45 32.12
C ASN A 114 -13.30 2.15 33.44
N VAL A 115 -12.75 1.26 34.26
CA VAL A 115 -13.32 0.87 35.56
C VAL A 115 -13.49 2.04 36.54
N LEU A 116 -12.77 3.15 36.33
CA LEU A 116 -12.88 4.39 37.08
C LEU A 116 -13.91 5.38 36.52
N GLY A 117 -14.64 5.01 35.45
CA GLY A 117 -15.61 5.85 34.77
C GLY A 117 -15.02 6.89 33.82
N ASN A 118 -13.71 6.94 33.65
CA ASN A 118 -13.05 7.87 32.73
C ASN A 118 -13.23 7.43 31.28
N LYS A 119 -13.49 8.37 30.40
CA LYS A 119 -13.57 8.11 28.96
C LYS A 119 -12.18 7.76 28.41
N PHE A 120 -12.11 6.74 27.58
CA PHE A 120 -10.90 6.41 26.83
C PHE A 120 -11.23 6.06 25.39
N SER A 121 -10.26 6.24 24.50
CA SER A 121 -10.29 5.82 23.11
C SER A 121 -9.24 4.75 22.91
N LEU A 122 -9.64 3.59 22.39
CA LEU A 122 -8.74 2.47 22.15
C LEU A 122 -7.60 2.84 21.20
N GLY A 123 -7.90 3.65 20.16
CA GLY A 123 -6.90 4.10 19.19
C GLY A 123 -5.72 4.86 19.79
N ASN A 124 -5.89 5.49 20.95
CA ASN A 124 -4.79 6.19 21.64
C ASN A 124 -3.74 5.23 22.24
N TYR A 125 -4.11 3.97 22.43
CA TYR A 125 -3.26 2.95 23.06
C TYR A 125 -2.72 1.92 22.07
N LEU A 126 -3.34 1.83 20.90
CA LEU A 126 -2.92 0.91 19.86
C LEU A 126 -1.74 1.47 19.07
N LYS A 127 -0.78 0.60 18.83
CA LYS A 127 0.38 0.84 17.97
C LYS A 127 0.33 -0.09 16.77
N ILE A 128 0.78 0.41 15.63
CA ILE A 128 0.89 -0.35 14.40
C ILE A 128 2.26 -0.13 13.76
N GLY A 129 2.78 -1.15 13.10
CA GLY A 129 4.00 -1.06 12.32
C GLY A 129 4.09 -2.14 11.25
N LEU A 130 4.99 -1.92 10.30
CA LEU A 130 5.33 -2.85 9.23
C LEU A 130 6.78 -3.29 9.39
N ALA A 131 6.98 -4.56 9.69
CA ALA A 131 8.29 -5.17 9.60
C ALA A 131 8.49 -5.77 8.21
N SER A 132 9.66 -5.57 7.63
CA SER A 132 10.02 -6.10 6.30
C SER A 132 11.08 -7.20 6.44
N ASN A 133 11.08 -8.14 5.48
CA ASN A 133 12.01 -9.26 5.44
C ASN A 133 11.98 -10.12 6.70
N VAL A 134 10.76 -10.48 7.12
CA VAL A 134 10.53 -11.28 8.33
C VAL A 134 10.40 -12.77 8.02
N THR A 135 10.78 -13.58 8.98
CA THR A 135 10.43 -15.01 9.09
C THR A 135 9.20 -15.14 10.00
N PRO A 136 8.47 -16.27 9.96
CA PRO A 136 7.36 -16.50 10.88
C PRO A 136 7.77 -16.30 12.35
N PHE A 137 6.97 -15.53 13.08
CA PHE A 137 7.24 -15.23 14.48
C PHE A 137 6.92 -16.42 15.38
N GLU A 138 7.78 -16.72 16.31
CA GLU A 138 7.57 -17.78 17.31
C GLU A 138 6.55 -17.38 18.38
N ASN A 139 6.47 -16.08 18.67
CA ASN A 139 5.59 -15.53 19.69
C ASN A 139 5.24 -14.06 19.44
N ARG A 140 4.27 -13.55 20.21
CA ARG A 140 3.77 -12.17 20.11
C ARG A 140 4.82 -11.11 20.49
N GLN A 141 5.75 -11.45 21.39
CA GLN A 141 6.81 -10.52 21.77
C GLN A 141 7.75 -10.26 20.60
N GLN A 142 8.15 -11.31 19.88
CA GLN A 142 8.99 -11.19 18.69
C GLN A 142 8.31 -10.33 17.61
N ALA A 143 7.00 -10.46 17.43
CA ALA A 143 6.24 -9.62 16.52
C ALA A 143 6.31 -8.12 16.91
N ARG A 144 6.15 -7.79 18.21
CA ARG A 144 6.27 -6.41 18.71
C ARG A 144 7.68 -5.86 18.53
N ASP A 145 8.69 -6.66 18.87
CA ASP A 145 10.09 -6.25 18.79
C ASP A 145 10.47 -5.95 17.33
N ALA A 146 9.91 -6.69 16.37
CA ALA A 146 10.15 -6.49 14.94
C ALA A 146 9.68 -5.12 14.42
N ILE A 147 8.71 -4.47 15.08
CA ILE A 147 8.23 -3.15 14.68
C ILE A 147 8.63 -2.02 15.63
N SER A 148 9.36 -2.32 16.71
CA SER A 148 9.68 -1.35 17.76
C SER A 148 10.34 -0.06 17.27
N ALA A 149 11.12 -0.12 16.18
CA ALA A 149 11.78 1.03 15.58
C ALA A 149 10.90 1.83 14.59
N VAL A 150 9.77 1.24 14.14
CA VAL A 150 8.90 1.81 13.07
C VAL A 150 7.45 1.94 13.50
N GLU A 151 7.14 1.68 14.76
CA GLU A 151 5.78 1.74 15.29
C GLU A 151 5.21 3.16 15.25
N LYS A 152 3.93 3.24 14.92
CA LYS A 152 3.16 4.49 14.85
C LYS A 152 1.85 4.32 15.64
N PRO A 153 1.28 5.40 16.21
CA PRO A 153 -0.07 5.33 16.77
C PRO A 153 -1.07 4.88 15.70
N LEU A 154 -2.01 4.03 16.08
CA LEU A 154 -3.06 3.59 15.16
C LEU A 154 -4.09 4.72 14.99
N THR A 155 -3.94 5.47 13.91
CA THR A 155 -4.86 6.54 13.51
C THR A 155 -5.57 6.16 12.21
N LYS A 156 -6.59 6.91 11.83
CA LYS A 156 -7.28 6.69 10.55
C LYS A 156 -6.30 6.99 9.40
N GLY A 157 -5.89 5.97 8.68
CA GLY A 157 -4.91 6.09 7.59
C GLY A 157 -3.48 6.27 8.11
N VAL A 158 -2.77 5.19 8.36
CA VAL A 158 -1.36 5.19 8.79
C VAL A 158 -0.48 4.74 7.64
N GLN A 159 0.41 5.63 7.18
CA GLN A 159 1.46 5.24 6.24
C GLN A 159 2.45 4.33 6.94
N LEU A 160 2.57 3.09 6.43
CA LEU A 160 3.45 2.06 6.99
C LEU A 160 4.83 2.05 6.33
N THR A 161 4.93 2.54 5.09
CA THR A 161 6.21 2.70 4.38
C THR A 161 6.55 4.18 4.23
N ASP A 162 7.84 4.50 4.31
CA ASP A 162 8.32 5.85 4.05
C ASP A 162 8.60 6.00 2.54
N GLY A 163 7.63 6.60 1.83
CA GLY A 163 7.71 6.82 0.39
C GLY A 163 7.32 5.63 -0.46
N TRP A 164 7.82 5.62 -1.70
CA TRP A 164 7.50 4.64 -2.73
C TRP A 164 8.64 3.66 -2.92
N SER A 165 8.29 2.39 -3.02
CA SER A 165 9.21 1.31 -3.42
C SER A 165 8.91 0.85 -4.84
N VAL A 166 9.90 0.26 -5.52
CA VAL A 166 9.77 -0.29 -6.87
C VAL A 166 9.74 -1.80 -6.79
N LEU A 167 8.83 -2.42 -7.56
CA LEU A 167 8.75 -3.86 -7.75
C LEU A 167 8.75 -4.16 -9.25
N ASN A 168 9.76 -4.90 -9.70
CA ASN A 168 9.89 -5.25 -11.11
C ASN A 168 8.85 -6.29 -11.53
N GLY A 169 8.63 -6.41 -12.85
CA GLY A 169 7.75 -7.44 -13.40
C GLY A 169 8.24 -8.85 -13.08
N GLY A 170 7.33 -9.72 -12.69
CA GLY A 170 7.63 -11.10 -12.30
C GLY A 170 8.24 -11.28 -10.90
N GLU A 171 8.39 -10.19 -10.12
CA GLU A 171 8.96 -10.24 -8.78
C GLU A 171 7.89 -10.18 -7.68
N SER A 172 8.30 -10.53 -6.48
CA SER A 172 7.51 -10.33 -5.25
C SER A 172 8.34 -9.60 -4.22
N THR A 173 7.67 -8.86 -3.33
CA THR A 173 8.34 -8.28 -2.16
C THR A 173 8.84 -9.39 -1.24
N PRO A 174 9.85 -9.09 -0.40
CA PRO A 174 10.10 -9.90 0.79
C PRO A 174 8.83 -10.04 1.62
N VAL A 175 8.80 -11.06 2.48
CA VAL A 175 7.70 -11.22 3.44
C VAL A 175 7.71 -10.03 4.40
N MET A 176 6.58 -9.37 4.50
CA MET A 176 6.33 -8.27 5.44
C MET A 176 5.35 -8.73 6.50
N ALA A 177 5.41 -8.15 7.68
CA ALA A 177 4.38 -8.36 8.71
C ALA A 177 3.81 -7.02 9.17
N VAL A 178 2.49 -6.89 9.10
CA VAL A 178 1.77 -5.81 9.78
C VAL A 178 1.43 -6.31 11.17
N VAL A 179 1.88 -5.56 12.16
CA VAL A 179 1.68 -5.90 13.58
C VAL A 179 0.91 -4.77 14.23
N ILE A 180 -0.14 -5.13 14.99
CA ILE A 180 -0.92 -4.22 15.84
C ILE A 180 -0.83 -4.74 17.26
N TYR A 181 -0.55 -3.87 18.23
CA TYR A 181 -0.53 -4.24 19.63
C TYR A 181 -0.99 -3.10 20.54
N MET A 182 -1.32 -3.47 21.77
CA MET A 182 -1.68 -2.54 22.85
C MET A 182 -0.60 -2.53 23.94
#